data_cfcdf877bb955a4e323afeec42ae6794
#
_entry.id   cfcdf877bb955a4e323afeec42ae6794
#
_cell.length_a   1.000
_cell.length_b   1.000
_cell.length_c   1.000
_cell.angle_alpha   90.00
_cell.angle_beta   90.00
_cell.angle_gamma   90.00
#
_symmetry.space_group_name_H-M   'P 1'
#
loop_
_entity.id
_entity.type
_entity.pdbx_description
1 polymer ?
#
loop_
_entity_poly.entity_id
_entity_poly.type
_entity_poly.pdbx_seq_one_letter_code
_entity_poly.pdbx_strand_id
1 'polypeptide(L)'
;MKYKVLFIDEEKRQHDEFADFMDNYQEKVELKCCFPQPTLDATIAMIDELHPDAIVSDFKLNDIKEDITYNVGFDGSELMDAYLGERPGFPCFVLTSFDDQAIYRSHDLNIVYLKRDLHPGKDDKITFADRIIQKIVCYQTEIAQSQARLNELIELRRNNQATSEDEQELIELDSFLERSLGKKTQVPDGMKELSNMNRLNELIGKANELLAKLEGK
;
A
#
# COMPACT_ATOMS: atom_id res chain seq x y z
N MET A 1 -3.64 -19.95 6.34
CA MET A 1 -3.90 -19.05 5.19
C MET A 1 -2.54 -18.74 4.60
N LYS A 2 -2.38 -18.74 3.28
CA LYS A 2 -1.10 -18.38 2.62
C LYS A 2 -1.14 -16.93 2.18
N TYR A 3 -0.01 -16.23 2.25
CA TYR A 3 0.14 -14.89 1.71
C TYR A 3 0.28 -14.95 0.19
N LYS A 4 -0.45 -14.11 -0.52
CA LYS A 4 -0.36 -14.01 -1.98
C LYS A 4 0.74 -13.04 -2.36
N VAL A 5 1.81 -13.53 -2.95
CA VAL A 5 2.91 -12.71 -3.47
C VAL A 5 2.83 -12.69 -4.99
N LEU A 6 2.77 -11.49 -5.56
CA LEU A 6 2.78 -11.27 -7.00
C LEU A 6 4.20 -10.90 -7.44
N PHE A 7 4.74 -11.62 -8.41
CA PHE A 7 6.01 -11.29 -9.05
C PHE A 7 5.77 -10.82 -10.49
N ILE A 8 6.30 -9.65 -10.84
CA ILE A 8 6.13 -9.01 -12.14
C ILE A 8 7.50 -8.86 -12.81
N ASP A 9 7.67 -9.51 -13.94
CA ASP A 9 8.89 -9.47 -14.75
C ASP A 9 8.50 -9.69 -16.21
N GLU A 10 9.22 -9.10 -17.16
CA GLU A 10 8.98 -9.30 -18.60
C GLU A 10 9.58 -10.62 -19.12
N GLU A 11 10.45 -11.28 -18.35
CA GLU A 11 11.12 -12.51 -18.74
C GLU A 11 10.55 -13.75 -18.04
N LYS A 12 10.11 -14.72 -18.82
CA LYS A 12 9.66 -16.02 -18.31
C LYS A 12 10.72 -16.72 -17.46
N ARG A 13 12.00 -16.60 -17.84
CA ARG A 13 13.12 -17.20 -17.13
C ARG A 13 13.21 -16.64 -15.68
N GLN A 14 13.01 -15.34 -15.50
CA GLN A 14 13.03 -14.71 -14.17
C GLN A 14 11.85 -15.20 -13.31
N HIS A 15 10.69 -15.47 -13.93
CA HIS A 15 9.56 -16.10 -13.24
C HIS A 15 9.94 -17.47 -12.68
N ASP A 16 10.64 -18.30 -13.48
CA ASP A 16 11.06 -19.63 -13.07
C ASP A 16 12.12 -19.55 -11.95
N GLU A 17 13.12 -18.66 -12.07
CA GLU A 17 14.15 -18.44 -11.05
C GLU A 17 13.54 -17.96 -9.72
N PHE A 18 12.57 -17.04 -9.78
CA PHE A 18 11.90 -16.56 -8.57
C PHE A 18 10.98 -17.62 -7.95
N ALA A 19 10.34 -18.44 -8.78
CA ALA A 19 9.54 -19.58 -8.30
C ALA A 19 10.40 -20.60 -7.57
N ASP A 20 11.56 -20.96 -8.13
CA ASP A 20 12.53 -21.88 -7.50
C ASP A 20 13.02 -21.32 -6.15
N PHE A 21 13.28 -20.01 -6.06
CA PHE A 21 13.62 -19.35 -4.80
C PHE A 21 12.50 -19.47 -3.76
N MET A 22 11.24 -19.29 -4.18
CA MET A 22 10.07 -19.32 -3.28
C MET A 22 9.61 -20.74 -2.93
N ASP A 23 10.15 -21.79 -3.55
CA ASP A 23 9.74 -23.19 -3.30
C ASP A 23 9.83 -23.58 -1.82
N ASN A 24 10.83 -23.12 -1.10
CA ASN A 24 10.99 -23.40 0.33
C ASN A 24 9.95 -22.70 1.21
N TYR A 25 9.14 -21.82 0.64
CA TYR A 25 8.12 -21.01 1.34
C TYR A 25 6.68 -21.35 0.95
N GLN A 26 6.46 -22.40 0.15
CA GLN A 26 5.15 -22.79 -0.36
C GLN A 26 4.09 -23.05 0.72
N GLU A 27 4.48 -23.38 1.94
CA GLU A 27 3.53 -23.54 3.06
C GLU A 27 2.95 -22.19 3.54
N LYS A 28 3.72 -21.11 3.38
CA LYS A 28 3.38 -19.75 3.87
C LYS A 28 2.93 -18.82 2.74
N VAL A 29 3.42 -19.04 1.52
CA VAL A 29 3.24 -18.15 0.37
C VAL A 29 2.57 -18.88 -0.78
N GLU A 30 1.65 -18.20 -1.44
CA GLU A 30 1.10 -18.52 -2.75
C GLU A 30 1.70 -17.53 -3.75
N LEU A 31 2.64 -18.00 -4.57
CA LEU A 31 3.30 -17.17 -5.58
C LEU A 31 2.48 -17.15 -6.86
N LYS A 32 2.32 -15.96 -7.44
CA LYS A 32 1.81 -15.75 -8.79
C LYS A 32 2.79 -14.89 -9.58
N CYS A 33 3.27 -15.40 -10.72
CA CYS A 33 4.11 -14.66 -11.65
C CYS A 33 3.26 -14.11 -12.79
N CYS A 34 3.48 -12.85 -13.15
CA CYS A 34 2.75 -12.17 -14.22
C CYS A 34 3.69 -11.32 -15.07
N PHE A 35 3.36 -11.19 -16.35
CA PHE A 35 3.98 -10.20 -17.22
C PHE A 35 3.36 -8.82 -16.96
N PRO A 36 4.12 -7.70 -17.08
CA PRO A 36 3.54 -6.37 -17.02
C PRO A 36 2.51 -6.20 -18.15
N GLN A 37 1.51 -5.36 -17.96
CA GLN A 37 0.57 -4.99 -19.02
C GLN A 37 1.17 -3.86 -19.87
N PRO A 38 0.64 -3.59 -21.09
CA PRO A 38 1.21 -2.58 -21.99
C PRO A 38 1.30 -1.17 -21.45
N THR A 39 0.50 -0.83 -20.43
CA THR A 39 0.52 0.47 -19.77
C THR A 39 0.60 0.31 -18.26
N LEU A 40 1.10 1.35 -17.58
CA LEU A 40 1.19 1.41 -16.12
C LEU A 40 -0.18 1.20 -15.47
N ASP A 41 -1.20 1.93 -15.92
CA ASP A 41 -2.57 1.84 -15.38
C ASP A 41 -3.18 0.44 -15.56
N ALA A 42 -2.93 -0.22 -16.71
CA ALA A 42 -3.41 -1.57 -16.95
C ALA A 42 -2.69 -2.59 -16.05
N THR A 43 -1.41 -2.35 -15.74
CA THR A 43 -0.65 -3.19 -14.81
C THR A 43 -1.18 -3.02 -13.38
N ILE A 44 -1.44 -1.79 -12.93
CA ILE A 44 -2.07 -1.50 -11.63
C ILE A 44 -3.45 -2.16 -11.53
N ALA A 45 -4.28 -2.03 -12.57
CA ALA A 45 -5.59 -2.67 -12.60
C ALA A 45 -5.50 -4.21 -12.50
N MET A 46 -4.53 -4.83 -13.18
CA MET A 46 -4.26 -6.27 -13.05
C MET A 46 -3.86 -6.64 -11.62
N ILE A 47 -2.97 -5.86 -10.99
CA ILE A 47 -2.57 -6.09 -9.60
C ILE A 47 -3.79 -6.02 -8.68
N ASP A 48 -4.65 -5.02 -8.86
CA ASP A 48 -5.86 -4.85 -8.06
C ASP A 48 -6.84 -6.02 -8.21
N GLU A 49 -6.99 -6.57 -9.40
CA GLU A 49 -7.84 -7.75 -9.64
C GLU A 49 -7.31 -9.02 -8.97
N LEU A 50 -5.99 -9.14 -8.84
CA LEU A 50 -5.33 -10.29 -8.22
C LEU A 50 -5.36 -10.26 -6.70
N HIS A 51 -5.55 -9.10 -6.08
CA HIS A 51 -5.58 -8.88 -4.64
C HIS A 51 -4.37 -9.53 -3.93
N PRO A 52 -3.13 -9.17 -4.27
CA PRO A 52 -1.95 -9.69 -3.59
C PRO A 52 -1.79 -9.09 -2.19
N ASP A 53 -1.02 -9.78 -1.34
CA ASP A 53 -0.55 -9.26 -0.06
C ASP A 53 0.80 -8.54 -0.19
N ALA A 54 1.57 -8.84 -1.24
CA ALA A 54 2.81 -8.15 -1.59
C ALA A 54 3.07 -8.19 -3.09
N ILE A 55 3.82 -7.20 -3.59
CA ILE A 55 4.25 -7.11 -4.98
C ILE A 55 5.77 -7.06 -5.01
N VAL A 56 6.36 -7.90 -5.87
CA VAL A 56 7.78 -7.87 -6.22
C VAL A 56 7.87 -7.60 -7.71
N SER A 57 8.62 -6.61 -8.13
CA SER A 57 8.84 -6.30 -9.56
C SER A 57 10.29 -6.33 -9.91
N ASP A 58 10.62 -6.80 -11.11
CA ASP A 58 11.91 -6.46 -11.67
C ASP A 58 12.01 -4.95 -11.91
N PHE A 59 13.22 -4.41 -11.76
CA PHE A 59 13.48 -3.00 -12.02
C PHE A 59 13.35 -2.68 -13.51
N LYS A 60 13.91 -3.54 -14.38
CA LYS A 60 14.04 -3.26 -15.81
C LYS A 60 12.89 -3.83 -16.65
N LEU A 61 11.66 -3.55 -16.30
CA LEU A 61 10.48 -3.96 -17.08
C LEU A 61 10.48 -3.38 -18.50
N ASN A 62 11.19 -2.28 -18.74
CA ASN A 62 11.22 -1.52 -19.99
C ASN A 62 12.44 -1.83 -20.88
N ASP A 63 13.22 -2.86 -20.59
CA ASP A 63 14.29 -3.30 -21.48
C ASP A 63 13.70 -3.79 -22.82
N ILE A 64 14.21 -3.24 -23.92
CA ILE A 64 13.78 -3.64 -25.27
C ILE A 64 14.39 -5.00 -25.60
N LYS A 65 13.55 -6.03 -25.71
CA LYS A 65 13.95 -7.39 -26.05
C LYS A 65 13.12 -7.89 -27.22
N GLU A 66 13.75 -8.71 -28.08
CA GLU A 66 13.09 -9.28 -29.26
C GLU A 66 12.17 -10.46 -28.92
N ASP A 67 12.42 -11.12 -27.77
CA ASP A 67 11.74 -12.36 -27.38
C ASP A 67 10.52 -12.14 -26.44
N ILE A 68 10.12 -10.89 -26.18
CA ILE A 68 8.99 -10.56 -25.33
C ILE A 68 7.76 -10.15 -26.16
N THR A 69 6.56 -10.34 -25.58
CA THR A 69 5.29 -10.10 -26.29
C THR A 69 5.10 -8.63 -26.65
N TYR A 70 5.56 -7.70 -25.82
CA TYR A 70 5.56 -6.24 -26.04
C TYR A 70 6.52 -5.57 -25.06
N ASN A 71 7.04 -4.41 -25.45
CA ASN A 71 7.84 -3.57 -24.57
C ASN A 71 6.94 -2.58 -23.84
N VAL A 72 7.20 -2.38 -22.54
CA VAL A 72 6.49 -1.38 -21.73
C VAL A 72 7.32 -0.09 -21.61
N GLY A 73 6.66 1.05 -21.36
CA GLY A 73 7.30 2.35 -21.28
C GLY A 73 7.66 2.79 -19.86
N PHE A 74 7.52 1.91 -18.87
CA PHE A 74 7.78 2.19 -17.44
C PHE A 74 8.70 1.13 -16.86
N ASP A 75 9.43 1.47 -15.82
CA ASP A 75 10.25 0.54 -15.04
C ASP A 75 9.56 0.09 -13.74
N GLY A 76 10.19 -0.86 -13.02
CA GLY A 76 9.62 -1.39 -11.78
C GLY A 76 9.55 -0.36 -10.66
N SER A 77 10.45 0.64 -10.63
CA SER A 77 10.38 1.72 -9.63
C SER A 77 9.18 2.63 -9.91
N GLU A 78 8.96 3.02 -11.15
CA GLU A 78 7.80 3.81 -11.56
C GLU A 78 6.47 3.10 -11.24
N LEU A 79 6.42 1.77 -11.44
CA LEU A 79 5.26 0.95 -11.07
C LEU A 79 5.02 0.96 -9.56
N MET A 80 6.08 0.74 -8.76
CA MET A 80 5.94 0.71 -7.29
C MET A 80 5.61 2.09 -6.72
N ASP A 81 6.23 3.15 -7.23
CA ASP A 81 5.94 4.52 -6.80
C ASP A 81 4.48 4.90 -7.09
N ALA A 82 3.96 4.56 -8.27
CA ALA A 82 2.55 4.79 -8.62
C ALA A 82 1.60 4.00 -7.71
N TYR A 83 1.90 2.72 -7.47
CA TYR A 83 1.07 1.87 -6.60
C TYR A 83 1.09 2.33 -5.13
N LEU A 84 2.26 2.71 -4.61
CA LEU A 84 2.40 3.26 -3.26
C LEU A 84 1.75 4.64 -3.10
N GLY A 85 1.66 5.42 -4.17
CA GLY A 85 0.90 6.67 -4.19
C GLY A 85 -0.59 6.45 -3.93
N GLU A 86 -1.15 5.36 -4.47
CA GLU A 86 -2.55 4.98 -4.22
C GLU A 86 -2.74 4.24 -2.88
N ARG A 87 -1.76 3.40 -2.49
CA ARG A 87 -1.81 2.54 -1.30
C ARG A 87 -0.56 2.70 -0.43
N PRO A 88 -0.46 3.75 0.38
CA PRO A 88 0.71 4.00 1.22
C PRO A 88 1.05 2.85 2.14
N GLY A 89 2.34 2.50 2.19
CA GLY A 89 2.85 1.45 3.08
C GLY A 89 2.63 0.02 2.60
N PHE A 90 1.93 -0.20 1.46
CA PHE A 90 1.72 -1.54 0.91
C PHE A 90 3.06 -2.28 0.70
N PRO A 91 3.13 -3.60 0.93
CA PRO A 91 4.35 -4.38 0.75
C PRO A 91 4.79 -4.44 -0.73
N CYS A 92 5.63 -3.49 -1.14
CA CYS A 92 6.22 -3.40 -2.47
C CYS A 92 7.72 -3.62 -2.42
N PHE A 93 8.27 -4.29 -3.45
CA PHE A 93 9.69 -4.60 -3.57
C PHE A 93 10.13 -4.50 -5.03
N VAL A 94 11.32 -3.94 -5.26
CA VAL A 94 11.96 -3.86 -6.57
C VAL A 94 13.23 -4.70 -6.54
N LEU A 95 13.37 -5.65 -7.46
CA LEU A 95 14.58 -6.44 -7.64
C LEU A 95 15.42 -5.86 -8.77
N THR A 96 16.73 -5.74 -8.57
CA THR A 96 17.65 -5.25 -9.59
C THR A 96 18.95 -6.03 -9.60
N SER A 97 19.51 -6.21 -10.81
CA SER A 97 20.87 -6.74 -10.98
C SER A 97 21.94 -5.66 -10.89
N PHE A 98 21.55 -4.37 -10.97
CA PHE A 98 22.45 -3.21 -11.03
C PHE A 98 22.09 -2.20 -9.95
N ASP A 99 23.04 -1.96 -9.05
CA ASP A 99 22.84 -1.13 -7.85
C ASP A 99 22.51 0.33 -8.17
N ASP A 100 23.18 0.91 -9.19
CA ASP A 100 23.22 2.37 -9.33
C ASP A 100 21.92 2.98 -9.90
N GLN A 101 21.32 2.36 -10.93
CA GLN A 101 20.19 2.96 -11.64
C GLN A 101 18.88 2.89 -10.84
N ALA A 102 18.61 1.76 -10.20
CA ALA A 102 17.42 1.58 -9.37
C ALA A 102 17.45 2.51 -8.15
N ILE A 103 18.63 2.69 -7.53
CA ILE A 103 18.81 3.59 -6.39
C ILE A 103 18.51 5.04 -6.77
N TYR A 104 18.94 5.51 -7.95
CA TYR A 104 18.71 6.89 -8.37
C TYR A 104 17.28 7.18 -8.85
N ARG A 105 16.51 6.18 -9.24
CA ARG A 105 15.16 6.35 -9.77
C ARG A 105 14.04 6.08 -8.76
N SER A 106 14.28 5.22 -7.76
CA SER A 106 13.29 4.95 -6.72
C SER A 106 13.16 6.11 -5.73
N HIS A 107 11.93 6.52 -5.42
CA HIS A 107 11.65 7.49 -4.35
C HIS A 107 11.89 6.87 -2.97
N ASP A 108 11.60 5.57 -2.79
CA ASP A 108 11.87 4.83 -1.56
C ASP A 108 12.95 3.77 -1.78
N LEU A 109 14.16 4.04 -1.27
CA LEU A 109 15.29 3.11 -1.36
C LEU A 109 15.09 1.84 -0.53
N ASN A 110 14.18 1.86 0.44
CA ASN A 110 13.95 0.71 1.33
C ASN A 110 13.22 -0.44 0.62
N ILE A 111 12.64 -0.20 -0.55
CA ILE A 111 11.97 -1.24 -1.34
C ILE A 111 12.90 -1.87 -2.40
N VAL A 112 14.11 -1.36 -2.59
CA VAL A 112 15.06 -1.83 -3.62
C VAL A 112 15.98 -2.90 -3.06
N TYR A 113 16.00 -4.06 -3.70
CA TYR A 113 16.79 -5.24 -3.34
C TYR A 113 17.58 -5.76 -4.53
N LEU A 114 18.70 -6.43 -4.24
CA LEU A 114 19.52 -7.00 -5.30
C LEU A 114 19.07 -8.41 -5.66
N LYS A 115 19.08 -8.76 -6.96
CA LYS A 115 18.78 -10.15 -7.41
C LYS A 115 19.70 -11.19 -6.76
N ARG A 116 20.93 -10.82 -6.36
CA ARG A 116 21.80 -11.72 -5.59
C ARG A 116 21.22 -12.16 -4.24
N ASP A 117 20.31 -11.38 -3.65
CA ASP A 117 19.66 -11.69 -2.37
C ASP A 117 18.65 -12.88 -2.52
N LEU A 118 18.33 -13.28 -3.76
CA LEU A 118 17.61 -14.52 -4.06
C LEU A 118 18.47 -15.77 -3.85
N HIS A 119 19.81 -15.61 -3.77
CA HIS A 119 20.75 -16.71 -3.56
C HIS A 119 21.50 -16.52 -2.24
N PRO A 120 20.81 -16.72 -1.09
CA PRO A 120 21.40 -16.49 0.22
C PRO A 120 22.64 -17.36 0.44
N GLY A 121 23.67 -16.78 1.02
CA GLY A 121 24.86 -17.49 1.49
C GLY A 121 24.51 -18.46 2.63
N LYS A 122 25.40 -19.43 2.90
CA LYS A 122 25.20 -20.42 3.99
C LYS A 122 25.04 -19.80 5.37
N ASP A 123 25.52 -18.56 5.56
CA ASP A 123 25.51 -17.83 6.83
C ASP A 123 24.34 -16.85 6.95
N ASP A 124 23.54 -16.66 5.90
CA ASP A 124 22.41 -15.73 5.90
C ASP A 124 21.23 -16.32 6.68
N LYS A 125 20.95 -15.73 7.84
CA LYS A 125 19.87 -16.16 8.74
C LYS A 125 18.50 -15.63 8.32
N ILE A 126 18.45 -14.55 7.54
CA ILE A 126 17.22 -13.89 7.09
C ILE A 126 17.28 -13.79 5.57
N THR A 127 16.32 -14.39 4.92
CA THR A 127 16.20 -14.39 3.45
C THR A 127 15.38 -13.21 2.96
N PHE A 128 15.38 -12.97 1.65
CA PHE A 128 14.49 -11.99 1.03
C PHE A 128 13.01 -12.40 1.21
N ALA A 129 12.67 -13.69 1.15
CA ALA A 129 11.32 -14.18 1.41
C ALA A 129 10.84 -13.89 2.85
N ASP A 130 11.73 -14.02 3.83
CA ASP A 130 11.40 -13.67 5.23
C ASP A 130 11.08 -12.16 5.35
N ARG A 131 11.79 -11.30 4.61
CA ARG A 131 11.54 -9.84 4.58
C ARG A 131 10.18 -9.54 3.95
N ILE A 132 9.81 -10.21 2.85
CA ILE A 132 8.47 -10.08 2.22
C ILE A 132 7.39 -10.45 3.24
N ILE A 133 7.49 -11.61 3.87
CA ILE A 133 6.52 -12.10 4.84
C ILE A 133 6.41 -11.12 6.02
N GLN A 134 7.54 -10.68 6.56
CA GLN A 134 7.55 -9.74 7.69
C GLN A 134 6.91 -8.40 7.33
N LYS A 135 7.15 -7.88 6.12
CA LYS A 135 6.54 -6.62 5.67
C LYS A 135 5.02 -6.76 5.52
N ILE A 136 4.54 -7.91 5.01
CA ILE A 136 3.10 -8.22 4.95
C ILE A 136 2.50 -8.22 6.35
N VAL A 137 3.13 -8.93 7.31
CA VAL A 137 2.65 -8.99 8.70
C VAL A 137 2.59 -7.62 9.34
N CYS A 138 3.63 -6.78 9.15
CA CYS A 138 3.65 -5.41 9.66
C CYS A 138 2.50 -4.59 9.08
N TYR A 139 2.29 -4.63 7.76
CA TYR A 139 1.24 -3.87 7.09
C TYR A 139 -0.17 -4.32 7.53
N GLN A 140 -0.43 -5.63 7.60
CA GLN A 140 -1.70 -6.15 8.09
C GLN A 140 -1.96 -5.80 9.56
N THR A 141 -0.90 -5.78 10.37
CA THR A 141 -0.98 -5.37 11.78
C THR A 141 -1.34 -3.89 11.90
N GLU A 142 -0.72 -3.03 11.08
CA GLU A 142 -1.02 -1.60 11.03
C GLU A 142 -2.47 -1.34 10.64
N ILE A 143 -2.98 -2.02 9.61
CA ILE A 143 -4.39 -1.93 9.20
C ILE A 143 -5.31 -2.36 10.36
N ALA A 144 -5.02 -3.49 11.03
CA ALA A 144 -5.85 -3.99 12.11
C ALA A 144 -5.86 -3.03 13.33
N GLN A 145 -4.71 -2.45 13.68
CA GLN A 145 -4.59 -1.45 14.75
C GLN A 145 -5.34 -0.17 14.39
N SER A 146 -5.17 0.33 13.16
CA SER A 146 -5.88 1.50 12.66
C SER A 146 -7.40 1.30 12.66
N GLN A 147 -7.88 0.11 12.27
CA GLN A 147 -9.31 -0.21 12.32
C GLN A 147 -9.85 -0.26 13.75
N ALA A 148 -9.09 -0.84 14.69
CA ALA A 148 -9.48 -0.89 16.10
C ALA A 148 -9.56 0.53 16.68
N ARG A 149 -8.55 1.36 16.41
CA ARG A 149 -8.51 2.76 16.87
C ARG A 149 -9.63 3.59 16.26
N LEU A 150 -9.92 3.44 14.98
CA LEU A 150 -11.05 4.09 14.32
C LEU A 150 -12.37 3.76 15.00
N ASN A 151 -12.59 2.49 15.36
CA ASN A 151 -13.81 2.07 16.06
C ASN A 151 -13.91 2.72 17.45
N GLU A 152 -12.81 2.83 18.20
CA GLU A 152 -12.78 3.55 19.48
C GLU A 152 -13.17 5.01 19.34
N LEU A 153 -12.60 5.71 18.34
CA LEU A 153 -12.89 7.12 18.07
C LEU A 153 -14.37 7.33 17.67
N ILE A 154 -14.94 6.41 16.90
CA ILE A 154 -16.36 6.43 16.53
C ILE A 154 -17.24 6.32 17.80
N GLU A 155 -16.89 5.45 18.75
CA GLU A 155 -17.63 5.33 20.01
C GLU A 155 -17.48 6.57 20.90
N LEU A 156 -16.29 7.18 21.00
CA LEU A 156 -16.09 8.46 21.70
C LEU A 156 -16.96 9.56 21.09
N ARG A 157 -17.01 9.63 19.75
CA ARG A 157 -17.85 10.59 19.01
C ARG A 157 -19.34 10.38 19.27
N ARG A 158 -19.82 9.14 19.26
CA ARG A 158 -21.21 8.78 19.56
C ARG A 158 -21.64 9.22 20.98
N ASN A 159 -20.70 9.11 21.92
CA ASN A 159 -20.94 9.48 23.33
C ASN A 159 -20.72 10.98 23.59
N ASN A 160 -20.44 11.81 22.58
CA ASN A 160 -20.05 13.22 22.68
C ASN A 160 -18.84 13.47 23.61
N GLN A 161 -17.88 12.52 23.60
CA GLN A 161 -16.65 12.58 24.40
C GLN A 161 -15.40 12.82 23.52
N ALA A 162 -15.55 12.83 22.20
CA ALA A 162 -14.45 13.08 21.27
C ALA A 162 -13.96 14.52 21.36
N THR A 163 -12.65 14.69 21.43
CA THR A 163 -11.98 15.99 21.35
C THR A 163 -11.77 16.40 19.90
N SER A 164 -11.29 17.62 19.65
CA SER A 164 -10.91 18.08 18.31
C SER A 164 -9.76 17.25 17.73
N GLU A 165 -8.85 16.78 18.57
CA GLU A 165 -7.74 15.91 18.17
C GLU A 165 -8.24 14.53 17.77
N ASP A 166 -9.20 13.96 18.53
CA ASP A 166 -9.85 12.69 18.18
C ASP A 166 -10.60 12.77 16.85
N GLU A 167 -11.26 13.89 16.54
CA GLU A 167 -11.95 14.11 15.27
C GLU A 167 -10.95 14.19 14.10
N GLN A 168 -9.79 14.81 14.29
CA GLN A 168 -8.73 14.85 13.29
C GLN A 168 -8.13 13.48 13.05
N GLU A 169 -7.78 12.75 14.12
CA GLU A 169 -7.26 11.38 14.04
C GLU A 169 -8.25 10.45 13.33
N LEU A 170 -9.55 10.60 13.59
CA LEU A 170 -10.61 9.82 12.93
C LEU A 170 -10.57 10.00 11.40
N ILE A 171 -10.42 11.25 10.92
CA ILE A 171 -10.33 11.54 9.47
C ILE A 171 -9.09 10.92 8.86
N GLU A 172 -7.95 11.04 9.53
CA GLU A 172 -6.67 10.50 9.06
C GLU A 172 -6.71 8.97 8.97
N LEU A 173 -7.21 8.29 10.00
CA LEU A 173 -7.36 6.83 10.02
C LEU A 173 -8.36 6.33 8.97
N ASP A 174 -9.51 7.00 8.83
CA ASP A 174 -10.49 6.65 7.82
C ASP A 174 -9.92 6.77 6.40
N SER A 175 -9.19 7.85 6.13
CA SER A 175 -8.52 8.08 4.85
C SER A 175 -7.39 7.07 4.57
N PHE A 176 -6.63 6.69 5.59
CA PHE A 176 -5.61 5.65 5.49
C PHE A 176 -6.26 4.29 5.16
N LEU A 177 -7.30 3.90 5.88
CA LEU A 177 -8.00 2.62 5.67
C LEU A 177 -8.70 2.56 4.30
N GLU A 178 -9.33 3.65 3.86
CA GLU A 178 -9.92 3.72 2.51
C GLU A 178 -8.88 3.47 1.42
N ARG A 179 -7.71 4.10 1.51
CA ARG A 179 -6.61 3.90 0.56
C ARG A 179 -6.07 2.47 0.63
N SER A 180 -5.83 1.96 1.83
CA SER A 180 -5.29 0.60 2.04
C SER A 180 -6.21 -0.48 1.49
N LEU A 181 -7.52 -0.28 1.54
CA LEU A 181 -8.52 -1.22 1.00
C LEU A 181 -8.78 -1.07 -0.50
N GLY A 182 -8.13 -0.10 -1.16
CA GLY A 182 -8.25 0.10 -2.61
C GLY A 182 -9.64 0.51 -3.07
N LYS A 183 -10.39 1.21 -2.25
CA LYS A 183 -11.70 1.73 -2.66
C LYS A 183 -11.51 2.84 -3.69
N LYS A 184 -12.04 2.64 -4.90
CA LYS A 184 -11.96 3.61 -6.01
C LYS A 184 -12.69 4.94 -5.75
N THR A 185 -13.52 5.02 -4.71
CA THR A 185 -14.27 6.22 -4.33
C THR A 185 -13.85 6.66 -2.93
N GLN A 186 -12.70 7.31 -2.86
CA GLN A 186 -12.24 7.96 -1.63
C GLN A 186 -13.00 9.28 -1.46
N VAL A 187 -13.52 9.53 -0.27
CA VAL A 187 -14.07 10.84 0.08
C VAL A 187 -12.88 11.76 0.40
N PRO A 188 -12.69 12.89 -0.32
CA PRO A 188 -11.59 13.81 -0.02
C PRO A 188 -11.64 14.30 1.44
N ASP A 189 -10.45 14.37 2.07
CA ASP A 189 -10.32 14.78 3.48
C ASP A 189 -10.98 16.14 3.75
N GLY A 190 -10.86 17.09 2.82
CA GLY A 190 -11.54 18.37 2.90
C GLY A 190 -13.08 18.29 2.92
N MET A 191 -13.69 17.26 2.33
CA MET A 191 -15.15 17.03 2.47
C MET A 191 -15.50 16.44 3.83
N LYS A 192 -14.63 15.61 4.40
CA LYS A 192 -14.79 15.06 5.76
C LYS A 192 -14.68 16.19 6.80
N GLU A 193 -13.72 17.10 6.64
CA GLU A 193 -13.55 18.30 7.46
C GLU A 193 -14.75 19.29 7.34
N LEU A 194 -15.23 19.54 6.12
CA LEU A 194 -16.38 20.41 5.89
C LEU A 194 -17.65 19.89 6.58
N SER A 195 -17.84 18.57 6.62
CA SER A 195 -18.95 17.97 7.37
C SER A 195 -18.85 18.26 8.87
N ASN A 196 -17.64 18.22 9.44
CA ASN A 196 -17.39 18.56 10.84
C ASN A 196 -17.55 20.05 11.11
N MET A 197 -17.07 20.92 10.21
CA MET A 197 -17.25 22.38 10.30
C MET A 197 -18.73 22.78 10.25
N ASN A 198 -19.54 22.15 9.42
CA ASN A 198 -20.98 22.43 9.36
C ASN A 198 -21.67 22.04 10.66
N ARG A 199 -21.31 20.91 11.28
CA ARG A 199 -21.84 20.52 12.61
C ARG A 199 -21.39 21.48 13.70
N LEU A 200 -20.14 21.95 13.68
CA LEU A 200 -19.63 22.93 14.62
C LEU A 200 -20.39 24.26 14.51
N ASN A 201 -20.61 24.75 13.30
CA ASN A 201 -21.37 25.97 13.03
C ASN A 201 -22.85 25.84 13.51
N GLU A 202 -23.45 24.68 13.33
CA GLU A 202 -24.79 24.37 13.81
C GLU A 202 -24.84 24.37 15.35
N LEU A 203 -23.84 23.80 16.03
CA LEU A 203 -23.72 23.82 17.49
C LEU A 203 -23.49 25.22 18.02
N ILE A 204 -22.63 26.02 17.39
CA ILE A 204 -22.40 27.43 17.74
C ILE A 204 -23.70 28.23 17.57
N GLY A 205 -24.45 28.01 16.48
CA GLY A 205 -25.74 28.63 16.25
C GLY A 205 -26.74 28.33 17.40
N LYS A 206 -26.87 27.05 17.78
CA LYS A 206 -27.72 26.63 18.90
C LYS A 206 -27.26 27.19 20.24
N ALA A 207 -25.94 27.26 20.48
CA ALA A 207 -25.40 27.86 21.72
C ALA A 207 -25.71 29.36 21.80
N ASN A 208 -25.57 30.10 20.71
CA ASN A 208 -25.88 31.52 20.63
C ASN A 208 -27.39 31.80 20.84
N GLU A 209 -28.27 30.96 20.30
CA GLU A 209 -29.71 31.03 20.55
C GLU A 209 -30.06 30.80 22.02
N LEU A 210 -29.39 29.88 22.70
CA LEU A 210 -29.58 29.62 24.12
C LEU A 210 -29.08 30.79 24.98
N LEU A 211 -27.93 31.37 24.64
CA LEU A 211 -27.41 32.58 25.34
C LEU A 211 -28.36 33.77 25.20
N ALA A 212 -28.86 34.02 23.99
CA ALA A 212 -29.84 35.10 23.77
C ALA A 212 -31.14 34.90 24.56
N LYS A 213 -31.60 33.67 24.76
CA LYS A 213 -32.76 33.35 25.61
C LYS A 213 -32.49 33.52 27.10
N LEU A 214 -31.23 33.42 27.54
CA LEU A 214 -30.84 33.63 28.94
C LEU A 214 -30.64 35.11 29.27
N GLU A 215 -30.12 35.91 28.33
CA GLU A 215 -29.89 37.36 28.48
C GLU A 215 -31.17 38.18 28.31
N GLY A 216 -32.22 37.63 27.71
CA GLY A 216 -33.52 38.29 27.54
C GLY A 216 -34.52 38.03 28.67
N LYS A 217 -34.06 37.47 29.80
CA LYS A 217 -34.79 37.35 31.06
C LYS A 217 -34.17 38.26 32.11
#